data_dbf6a0a15f19de85125af3af22c7b62e
#
_entry.id   dbf6a0a15f19de85125af3af22c7b62e
#
_cell.length_a   1.000
_cell.length_b   1.000
_cell.length_c   1.000
_cell.angle_alpha   90.00
_cell.angle_beta   90.00
_cell.angle_gamma   90.00
#
_symmetry.space_group_name_H-M   'P 1'
#
loop_
_entity.id
_entity.type
_entity.pdbx_description
1 polymer ?
#
loop_
_entity_poly.entity_id
_entity_poly.type
_entity_poly.pdbx_seq_one_letter_code
_entity_poly.pdbx_strand_id
1 'polypeptide(L)'
;MIVTLVCALIVTSCWAQNAINDSTRLSSYGACIMRNDSIIGINENERFAMHSVMKFPQALCVADYLSRNGMGLDDTIVVDKADLMQDTWSPMLKRFEGEKAFTYAELLELSLGQSDNNASDLLFKYCGKPKAVEKYMRKLGFHDIHVHMTEKQMHKNPTKSIENSCTPAEMVRLLEWFYHHKDDNPYLAFIWKTMADCSTGLKRIPAAIPASARIVHKTGTGFPSPEGVQAMNDAGIILMPDGSHAIVAVFTTHSPSEAEIASIARELFEKYGLR
;
A
#
# COMPACT_ATOMS: atom_id res chain seq x y z
N MET A 1 62.40 14.27 -27.32
CA MET A 1 61.67 13.97 -26.07
C MET A 1 60.25 14.51 -26.24
N ILE A 2 59.36 13.61 -26.65
CA ILE A 2 57.94 13.93 -26.91
C ILE A 2 57.19 13.39 -25.72
N VAL A 3 56.57 14.30 -24.93
CA VAL A 3 55.71 13.95 -23.81
C VAL A 3 54.29 13.76 -24.36
N THR A 4 53.84 12.53 -24.43
CA THR A 4 52.46 12.21 -24.81
C THR A 4 51.55 12.35 -23.61
N LEU A 5 50.70 13.37 -23.63
CA LEU A 5 49.66 13.60 -22.63
C LEU A 5 48.48 12.65 -22.91
N VAL A 6 48.30 11.63 -22.07
CA VAL A 6 47.11 10.76 -22.11
C VAL A 6 45.99 11.48 -21.35
N CYS A 7 45.06 12.08 -22.09
CA CYS A 7 43.78 12.52 -21.54
C CYS A 7 42.88 11.30 -21.27
N ALA A 8 42.76 10.92 -20.00
CA ALA A 8 41.76 9.99 -19.57
C ALA A 8 40.39 10.70 -19.59
N LEU A 9 39.58 10.41 -20.61
CA LEU A 9 38.18 10.78 -20.66
C LEU A 9 37.44 9.98 -19.57
N ILE A 10 37.14 10.61 -18.47
CA ILE A 10 36.18 10.15 -17.50
C ILE A 10 34.81 10.34 -18.15
N VAL A 11 34.30 9.29 -18.78
CA VAL A 11 32.89 9.19 -19.18
C VAL A 11 32.12 8.93 -17.91
N THR A 12 31.80 9.98 -17.16
CA THR A 12 30.77 9.94 -16.13
C THR A 12 29.47 9.66 -16.84
N SER A 13 28.92 8.50 -16.59
CA SER A 13 27.62 8.04 -17.10
C SER A 13 26.52 8.99 -16.59
N CYS A 14 26.22 10.00 -17.39
CA CYS A 14 25.11 10.92 -17.24
C CYS A 14 23.78 10.23 -17.68
N TRP A 15 23.50 9.05 -17.11
CA TRP A 15 22.31 8.25 -17.43
C TRP A 15 21.23 8.31 -16.35
N ALA A 16 21.45 9.11 -15.30
CA ALA A 16 20.51 9.15 -14.16
C ALA A 16 19.54 10.33 -14.20
N GLN A 17 19.48 11.14 -15.24
CA GLN A 17 18.75 12.40 -15.21
C GLN A 17 17.88 12.74 -16.43
N ASN A 18 17.49 11.73 -17.21
CA ASN A 18 16.29 11.84 -18.01
C ASN A 18 15.10 11.26 -17.23
N ALA A 19 14.93 11.71 -15.98
CA ALA A 19 13.65 11.70 -15.32
C ALA A 19 12.73 12.54 -16.21
N ILE A 20 11.66 11.95 -16.65
CA ILE A 20 10.63 12.53 -17.47
C ILE A 20 10.25 13.89 -16.91
N ASN A 21 10.84 14.93 -17.45
CA ASN A 21 10.42 16.31 -17.28
C ASN A 21 9.20 16.52 -18.17
N ASP A 22 8.15 15.73 -17.93
CA ASP A 22 6.84 16.03 -18.44
C ASP A 22 6.31 17.20 -17.60
N SER A 23 6.46 18.40 -18.11
CA SER A 23 5.95 19.65 -17.51
C SER A 23 4.43 19.67 -17.32
N THR A 24 3.74 18.59 -17.68
CA THR A 24 2.30 18.39 -17.47
C THR A 24 1.99 17.60 -16.19
N ARG A 25 2.97 16.96 -15.54
CA ARG A 25 2.75 16.25 -14.26
C ARG A 25 2.73 17.24 -13.10
N LEU A 26 1.56 17.42 -12.52
CA LEU A 26 1.33 18.25 -11.32
C LEU A 26 1.73 17.54 -10.02
N SER A 27 1.90 16.22 -10.04
CA SER A 27 2.19 15.40 -8.86
C SER A 27 3.68 15.03 -8.76
N SER A 28 4.21 15.05 -7.54
CA SER A 28 5.43 14.32 -7.22
C SER A 28 5.09 12.88 -6.87
N TYR A 29 5.99 11.95 -7.15
CA TYR A 29 5.79 10.55 -6.82
C TYR A 29 7.07 9.86 -6.38
N GLY A 30 6.87 8.81 -5.58
CA GLY A 30 7.88 7.82 -5.28
C GLY A 30 7.38 6.46 -5.71
N ALA A 31 8.21 5.74 -6.43
CA ALA A 31 7.82 4.43 -6.94
C ALA A 31 9.03 3.52 -7.03
N CYS A 32 8.86 2.25 -6.72
CA CYS A 32 9.91 1.26 -6.91
C CYS A 32 9.34 -0.12 -7.21
N ILE A 33 10.20 -0.94 -7.77
CA ILE A 33 9.97 -2.35 -7.99
C ILE A 33 11.09 -3.15 -7.33
N MET A 34 10.72 -4.28 -6.71
CA MET A 34 11.66 -5.29 -6.24
C MET A 34 11.51 -6.56 -7.08
N ARG A 35 12.64 -7.09 -7.52
CA ARG A 35 12.75 -8.39 -8.18
C ARG A 35 14.12 -9.00 -7.86
N ASN A 36 14.13 -10.27 -7.45
CA ASN A 36 15.37 -10.98 -7.08
C ASN A 36 16.22 -10.18 -6.07
N ASP A 37 15.61 -9.73 -4.98
CA ASP A 37 16.20 -8.94 -3.88
C ASP A 37 16.75 -7.55 -4.27
N SER A 38 16.61 -7.14 -5.53
CA SER A 38 17.03 -5.83 -5.99
C SER A 38 15.87 -4.86 -6.03
N ILE A 39 16.01 -3.72 -5.32
CA ILE A 39 15.04 -2.62 -5.35
C ILE A 39 15.57 -1.55 -6.30
N ILE A 40 14.72 -1.11 -7.22
CA ILE A 40 15.05 -0.04 -8.16
C ILE A 40 13.85 0.89 -8.27
N GLY A 41 14.08 2.19 -8.16
CA GLY A 41 12.97 3.15 -8.11
C GLY A 41 13.36 4.59 -8.39
N ILE A 42 12.39 5.45 -8.16
CA ILE A 42 12.47 6.91 -8.21
C ILE A 42 11.90 7.41 -6.90
N ASN A 43 12.66 8.24 -6.18
CA ASN A 43 12.28 8.75 -4.86
C ASN A 43 11.85 7.63 -3.89
N GLU A 44 12.43 6.44 -4.05
CA GLU A 44 12.02 5.22 -3.34
C GLU A 44 12.27 5.29 -1.83
N ASN A 45 13.14 6.20 -1.39
CA ASN A 45 13.47 6.44 0.02
C ASN A 45 12.81 7.72 0.58
N GLU A 46 12.02 8.44 -0.22
CA GLU A 46 11.23 9.56 0.27
C GLU A 46 9.92 9.08 0.90
N ARG A 47 9.38 9.87 1.84
CA ARG A 47 8.15 9.53 2.56
C ARG A 47 6.92 10.09 1.86
N PHE A 48 5.93 9.21 1.69
CA PHE A 48 4.62 9.54 1.14
C PHE A 48 3.50 9.14 2.09
N ALA A 49 2.39 9.88 2.06
CA ALA A 49 1.19 9.52 2.80
C ALA A 49 0.62 8.19 2.27
N MET A 50 0.42 7.22 3.15
CA MET A 50 -0.12 5.91 2.77
C MET A 50 -1.61 5.95 2.44
N HIS A 51 -2.37 6.80 3.13
CA HIS A 51 -3.82 6.68 3.16
C HIS A 51 -4.23 5.22 3.42
N SER A 52 -5.21 4.68 2.70
CA SER A 52 -5.70 3.32 2.96
C SER A 52 -4.68 2.20 2.67
N VAL A 53 -3.48 2.46 2.12
CA VAL A 53 -2.42 1.44 2.07
C VAL A 53 -2.01 1.02 3.48
N MET A 54 -2.15 1.90 4.49
CA MET A 54 -1.89 1.58 5.90
C MET A 54 -2.71 0.40 6.44
N LYS A 55 -3.84 0.06 5.79
CA LYS A 55 -4.69 -1.08 6.19
C LYS A 55 -3.99 -2.43 6.02
N PHE A 56 -2.99 -2.50 5.14
CA PHE A 56 -2.17 -3.70 5.00
C PHE A 56 -1.27 -3.94 6.24
N PRO A 57 -0.36 -3.05 6.66
CA PRO A 57 0.37 -3.24 7.91
C PRO A 57 -0.54 -3.34 9.14
N GLN A 58 -1.71 -2.68 9.14
CA GLN A 58 -2.73 -2.87 10.17
C GLN A 58 -3.21 -4.32 10.23
N ALA A 59 -3.56 -4.92 9.09
CA ALA A 59 -4.04 -6.30 9.02
C ALA A 59 -2.99 -7.31 9.52
N LEU A 60 -1.71 -7.11 9.23
CA LEU A 60 -0.63 -7.94 9.77
C LEU A 60 -0.55 -7.84 11.30
N CYS A 61 -0.72 -6.64 11.86
CA CYS A 61 -0.80 -6.44 13.31
C CYS A 61 -2.04 -7.10 13.92
N VAL A 62 -3.18 -7.06 13.22
CA VAL A 62 -4.42 -7.76 13.63
C VAL A 62 -4.19 -9.26 13.66
N ALA A 63 -3.54 -9.84 12.65
CA ALA A 63 -3.20 -11.27 12.61
C ALA A 63 -2.35 -11.69 13.83
N ASP A 64 -1.30 -10.92 14.15
CA ASP A 64 -0.48 -11.14 15.35
C ASP A 64 -1.30 -11.01 16.63
N TYR A 65 -2.20 -10.04 16.70
CA TYR A 65 -3.07 -9.83 17.86
C TYR A 65 -4.02 -11.02 18.07
N LEU A 66 -4.74 -11.45 17.03
CA LEU A 66 -5.68 -12.59 17.11
C LEU A 66 -4.95 -13.87 17.51
N SER A 67 -3.83 -14.15 16.86
CA SER A 67 -3.00 -15.33 17.15
C SER A 67 -2.54 -15.36 18.62
N ARG A 68 -2.00 -14.25 19.13
CA ARG A 68 -1.50 -14.18 20.52
C ARG A 68 -2.59 -14.26 21.60
N ASN A 69 -3.82 -13.91 21.26
CA ASN A 69 -4.96 -13.94 22.17
C ASN A 69 -5.84 -15.18 21.99
N GLY A 70 -5.44 -16.13 21.13
CA GLY A 70 -6.21 -17.34 20.84
C GLY A 70 -7.58 -17.08 20.21
N MET A 71 -7.72 -15.97 19.49
CA MET A 71 -8.97 -15.54 18.85
C MET A 71 -9.01 -16.01 17.40
N GLY A 72 -10.17 -16.52 16.95
CA GLY A 72 -10.39 -16.96 15.59
C GLY A 72 -10.81 -15.82 14.65
N LEU A 73 -10.70 -16.06 13.34
CA LEU A 73 -11.28 -15.17 12.31
C LEU A 73 -12.81 -15.12 12.40
N ASP A 74 -13.44 -16.17 12.91
CA ASP A 74 -14.90 -16.29 13.07
C ASP A 74 -15.43 -15.69 14.38
N ASP A 75 -14.54 -15.28 15.29
CA ASP A 75 -14.95 -14.56 16.49
C ASP A 75 -15.57 -13.20 16.10
N THR A 76 -16.61 -12.83 16.83
CA THR A 76 -17.44 -11.68 16.48
C THR A 76 -17.31 -10.52 17.45
N ILE A 77 -17.53 -9.33 16.92
CA ILE A 77 -17.81 -8.12 17.69
C ILE A 77 -19.19 -7.58 17.33
N VAL A 78 -19.88 -7.06 18.31
CA VAL A 78 -21.16 -6.37 18.11
C VAL A 78 -20.91 -4.89 17.87
N VAL A 79 -21.49 -4.36 16.80
CA VAL A 79 -21.30 -2.99 16.34
C VAL A 79 -22.66 -2.30 16.21
N ASP A 80 -22.84 -1.15 16.86
CA ASP A 80 -23.97 -0.26 16.61
C ASP A 80 -23.65 0.67 15.42
N LYS A 81 -24.57 0.79 14.48
CA LYS A 81 -24.47 1.69 13.34
C LYS A 81 -24.22 3.14 13.76
N ALA A 82 -24.78 3.54 14.92
CA ALA A 82 -24.61 4.88 15.47
C ALA A 82 -23.16 5.22 15.86
N ASP A 83 -22.33 4.20 16.15
CA ASP A 83 -20.91 4.38 16.48
C ASP A 83 -20.02 4.61 15.25
N LEU A 84 -20.56 4.43 14.04
CA LEU A 84 -19.83 4.50 12.78
C LEU A 84 -19.87 5.89 12.16
N MET A 85 -18.82 6.27 11.44
CA MET A 85 -18.82 7.47 10.59
C MET A 85 -19.82 7.26 9.44
N GLN A 86 -20.76 8.20 9.27
CA GLN A 86 -21.79 8.12 8.23
C GLN A 86 -21.36 8.79 6.92
N ASP A 87 -20.44 9.72 6.96
CA ASP A 87 -19.94 10.57 5.85
C ASP A 87 -18.57 10.12 5.31
N THR A 88 -18.29 8.82 5.35
CA THR A 88 -17.02 8.25 4.89
C THR A 88 -17.23 7.15 3.86
N TRP A 89 -16.13 6.77 3.14
CA TRP A 89 -16.18 5.57 2.30
C TRP A 89 -16.31 4.32 3.17
N SER A 90 -17.49 3.75 3.20
CA SER A 90 -17.78 2.57 4.00
C SER A 90 -18.90 1.71 3.39
N PRO A 91 -18.55 0.74 2.52
CA PRO A 91 -19.50 -0.29 2.06
C PRO A 91 -20.23 -1.02 3.18
N MET A 92 -19.59 -1.13 4.35
CA MET A 92 -20.16 -1.71 5.57
C MET A 92 -21.51 -1.09 5.95
N LEU A 93 -21.65 0.23 5.81
CA LEU A 93 -22.89 0.95 6.17
C LEU A 93 -24.12 0.47 5.42
N LYS A 94 -23.94 -0.14 4.24
CA LYS A 94 -25.02 -0.70 3.43
C LYS A 94 -25.46 -2.08 3.87
N ARG A 95 -24.75 -2.72 4.80
CA ARG A 95 -24.93 -4.13 5.16
C ARG A 95 -25.78 -4.34 6.39
N PHE A 96 -26.15 -3.30 7.14
CA PHE A 96 -26.94 -3.47 8.36
C PHE A 96 -27.80 -2.27 8.71
N GLU A 97 -28.85 -2.57 9.47
CA GLU A 97 -29.76 -1.63 10.10
C GLU A 97 -29.68 -1.86 11.62
N GLY A 98 -29.39 -0.81 12.42
CA GLY A 98 -29.20 -0.91 13.85
C GLY A 98 -27.91 -1.61 14.29
N GLU A 99 -28.01 -2.56 15.21
CA GLU A 99 -26.88 -3.33 15.74
C GLU A 99 -26.66 -4.62 14.94
N LYS A 100 -25.40 -4.96 14.69
CA LYS A 100 -25.02 -6.19 13.99
C LYS A 100 -23.69 -6.75 14.50
N ALA A 101 -23.60 -8.07 14.59
CA ALA A 101 -22.34 -8.77 14.79
C ALA A 101 -21.55 -8.86 13.47
N PHE A 102 -20.26 -8.61 13.54
CA PHE A 102 -19.30 -8.82 12.46
C PHE A 102 -18.17 -9.72 12.94
N THR A 103 -17.74 -10.66 12.11
CA THR A 103 -16.55 -11.45 12.37
C THR A 103 -15.27 -10.65 12.06
N TYR A 104 -14.12 -11.05 12.63
CA TYR A 104 -12.83 -10.47 12.24
C TYR A 104 -12.53 -10.71 10.76
N ALA A 105 -12.94 -11.86 10.21
CA ALA A 105 -12.87 -12.15 8.77
C ALA A 105 -13.60 -11.08 7.95
N GLU A 106 -14.88 -10.81 8.26
CA GLU A 106 -15.69 -9.81 7.56
C GLU A 106 -15.08 -8.41 7.65
N LEU A 107 -14.53 -8.03 8.82
CA LEU A 107 -13.87 -6.72 8.98
C LEU A 107 -12.59 -6.62 8.16
N LEU A 108 -11.78 -7.67 8.10
CA LEU A 108 -10.58 -7.72 7.28
C LEU A 108 -10.93 -7.69 5.78
N GLU A 109 -11.95 -8.42 5.33
CA GLU A 109 -12.42 -8.39 3.93
C GLU A 109 -12.91 -6.99 3.53
N LEU A 110 -13.69 -6.34 4.39
CA LEU A 110 -14.15 -4.97 4.17
C LEU A 110 -12.98 -3.99 4.12
N SER A 111 -12.06 -4.07 5.07
CA SER A 111 -10.94 -3.16 5.21
C SER A 111 -9.92 -3.32 4.06
N LEU A 112 -9.52 -4.53 3.73
CA LEU A 112 -8.52 -4.80 2.71
C LEU A 112 -9.11 -4.85 1.30
N GLY A 113 -10.17 -5.65 1.10
CA GLY A 113 -10.74 -5.91 -0.22
C GLY A 113 -11.56 -4.74 -0.79
N GLN A 114 -12.27 -4.01 0.08
CA GLN A 114 -13.14 -2.88 -0.31
C GLN A 114 -12.68 -1.52 0.24
N SER A 115 -11.58 -1.51 0.98
CA SER A 115 -11.00 -0.30 1.59
C SER A 115 -11.95 0.43 2.55
N ASP A 116 -12.81 -0.27 3.28
CA ASP A 116 -13.81 0.28 4.20
C ASP A 116 -13.14 0.99 5.39
N ASN A 117 -13.51 2.25 5.63
CA ASN A 117 -12.91 3.06 6.68
C ASN A 117 -13.43 2.73 8.07
N ASN A 118 -14.72 2.42 8.21
CA ASN A 118 -15.28 2.01 9.49
C ASN A 118 -14.75 0.65 9.93
N ALA A 119 -14.64 -0.32 9.01
CA ALA A 119 -14.05 -1.61 9.32
C ALA A 119 -12.59 -1.47 9.81
N SER A 120 -11.80 -0.61 9.16
CA SER A 120 -10.44 -0.29 9.64
C SER A 120 -10.44 0.32 11.04
N ASP A 121 -11.32 1.28 11.32
CA ASP A 121 -11.39 1.91 12.65
C ASP A 121 -11.86 0.95 13.74
N LEU A 122 -12.75 0.00 13.42
CA LEU A 122 -13.13 -1.08 14.33
C LEU A 122 -11.95 -2.02 14.62
N LEU A 123 -11.16 -2.37 13.62
CA LEU A 123 -9.93 -3.15 13.83
C LEU A 123 -8.94 -2.39 14.73
N PHE A 124 -8.78 -1.07 14.57
CA PHE A 124 -8.00 -0.25 15.52
C PHE A 124 -8.60 -0.25 16.92
N LYS A 125 -9.91 -0.21 17.05
CA LYS A 125 -10.60 -0.20 18.36
C LYS A 125 -10.37 -1.50 19.14
N TYR A 126 -10.45 -2.65 18.46
CA TYR A 126 -10.49 -3.96 19.11
C TYR A 126 -9.15 -4.70 19.11
N CYS A 127 -8.30 -4.51 18.10
CA CYS A 127 -7.05 -5.27 17.95
C CYS A 127 -5.79 -4.42 18.21
N GLY A 128 -5.93 -3.15 18.52
CA GLY A 128 -4.82 -2.27 18.86
C GLY A 128 -4.79 -0.98 18.08
N LYS A 129 -4.52 0.10 18.79
CA LYS A 129 -4.49 1.48 18.24
C LYS A 129 -3.34 1.65 17.23
N PRO A 130 -3.30 2.75 16.44
CA PRO A 130 -2.26 3.01 15.45
C PRO A 130 -0.83 2.76 15.92
N LYS A 131 -0.48 3.21 17.14
CA LYS A 131 0.84 2.94 17.75
C LYS A 131 1.17 1.46 17.91
N ALA A 132 0.19 0.57 18.02
CA ALA A 132 0.44 -0.87 18.10
C ALA A 132 0.91 -1.40 16.73
N VAL A 133 0.34 -0.89 15.64
CA VAL A 133 0.76 -1.24 14.28
C VAL A 133 2.20 -0.79 14.04
N GLU A 134 2.54 0.46 14.34
CA GLU A 134 3.91 0.95 14.20
C GLU A 134 4.90 0.14 15.05
N LYS A 135 4.56 -0.15 16.30
CA LYS A 135 5.40 -1.00 17.18
C LYS A 135 5.59 -2.41 16.59
N TYR A 136 4.54 -2.98 15.99
CA TYR A 136 4.62 -4.29 15.37
C TYR A 136 5.49 -4.26 14.11
N MET A 137 5.37 -3.26 13.26
CA MET A 137 6.24 -3.07 12.09
C MET A 137 7.72 -2.97 12.52
N ARG A 138 8.02 -2.15 13.53
CA ARG A 138 9.39 -2.04 14.08
C ARG A 138 9.91 -3.37 14.64
N LYS A 139 9.06 -4.17 15.27
CA LYS A 139 9.42 -5.52 15.76
C LYS A 139 9.81 -6.45 14.62
N LEU A 140 9.17 -6.31 13.45
CA LEU A 140 9.49 -7.07 12.25
C LEU A 140 10.72 -6.51 11.49
N GLY A 141 11.28 -5.36 11.92
CA GLY A 141 12.42 -4.72 11.28
C GLY A 141 12.07 -3.62 10.28
N PHE A 142 10.79 -3.23 10.16
CA PHE A 142 10.34 -2.17 9.28
C PHE A 142 10.23 -0.85 10.05
N HIS A 143 11.14 0.09 9.78
CA HIS A 143 11.30 1.31 10.58
C HIS A 143 10.70 2.55 9.92
N ASP A 144 10.48 2.52 8.60
CA ASP A 144 9.94 3.63 7.82
C ASP A 144 8.45 3.44 7.45
N ILE A 145 7.71 2.67 8.27
CA ILE A 145 6.25 2.58 8.24
C ILE A 145 5.71 3.24 9.51
N HIS A 146 5.03 4.37 9.34
CA HIS A 146 4.47 5.17 10.42
C HIS A 146 2.96 5.13 10.38
N VAL A 147 2.33 4.74 11.50
CA VAL A 147 0.87 4.68 11.63
C VAL A 147 0.49 5.36 12.95
N HIS A 148 0.01 6.59 12.85
CA HIS A 148 -0.32 7.45 13.99
C HIS A 148 -1.80 7.75 14.13
N MET A 149 -2.56 7.65 13.03
CA MET A 149 -3.95 8.09 12.95
C MET A 149 -4.87 6.97 12.48
N THR A 150 -6.09 6.94 13.03
CA THR A 150 -7.21 6.15 12.51
C THR A 150 -7.83 6.87 11.30
N GLU A 151 -8.72 6.19 10.56
CA GLU A 151 -9.46 6.81 9.45
C GLU A 151 -10.31 8.00 9.92
N LYS A 152 -10.95 7.87 11.08
CA LYS A 152 -11.74 8.96 11.72
C LYS A 152 -10.88 10.17 12.07
N GLN A 153 -9.64 9.96 12.49
CA GLN A 153 -8.71 11.04 12.81
C GLN A 153 -8.22 11.75 11.55
N MET A 154 -7.91 11.00 10.48
CA MET A 154 -7.54 11.57 9.18
C MET A 154 -8.71 12.32 8.54
N HIS A 155 -9.93 11.79 8.64
CA HIS A 155 -11.13 12.47 8.16
C HIS A 155 -11.35 13.83 8.83
N LYS A 156 -11.11 13.92 10.15
CA LYS A 156 -11.20 15.18 10.90
C LYS A 156 -10.07 16.17 10.59
N ASN A 157 -8.90 15.66 10.21
CA ASN A 157 -7.68 16.46 9.96
C ASN A 157 -6.99 15.99 8.69
N PRO A 158 -7.55 16.25 7.49
CA PRO A 158 -7.00 15.75 6.22
C PRO A 158 -5.54 16.14 5.98
N THR A 159 -5.12 17.33 6.38
CA THR A 159 -3.75 17.82 6.23
C THR A 159 -2.72 17.03 7.04
N LYS A 160 -3.16 16.32 8.09
CA LYS A 160 -2.30 15.47 8.91
C LYS A 160 -2.22 14.02 8.42
N SER A 161 -2.87 13.68 7.32
CA SER A 161 -2.86 12.31 6.78
C SER A 161 -1.44 11.80 6.47
N ILE A 162 -0.48 12.70 6.23
CA ILE A 162 0.95 12.39 6.07
C ILE A 162 1.58 11.78 7.34
N GLU A 163 0.96 11.90 8.52
CA GLU A 163 1.43 11.22 9.72
C GLU A 163 1.32 9.69 9.60
N ASN A 164 0.45 9.20 8.69
CA ASN A 164 0.44 7.80 8.24
C ASN A 164 1.24 7.71 6.95
N SER A 165 2.53 7.45 7.04
CA SER A 165 3.46 7.50 5.91
C SER A 165 4.41 6.32 5.86
N CYS A 166 4.92 6.04 4.67
CA CYS A 166 6.02 5.11 4.47
C CYS A 166 6.90 5.57 3.29
N THR A 167 8.03 4.90 3.12
CA THR A 167 8.80 4.97 1.87
C THR A 167 8.35 3.86 0.91
N PRO A 168 8.37 4.06 -0.41
CA PRO A 168 8.11 2.98 -1.38
C PRO A 168 9.02 1.76 -1.15
N ALA A 169 10.29 1.99 -0.88
CA ALA A 169 11.27 0.93 -0.62
C ALA A 169 10.90 0.09 0.62
N GLU A 170 10.43 0.72 1.70
CA GLU A 170 10.03 -0.04 2.89
C GLU A 170 8.74 -0.83 2.66
N MET A 171 7.81 -0.28 1.87
CA MET A 171 6.57 -0.98 1.52
C MET A 171 6.84 -2.22 0.67
N VAL A 172 7.74 -2.16 -0.31
CA VAL A 172 8.08 -3.36 -1.10
C VAL A 172 8.81 -4.41 -0.27
N ARG A 173 9.66 -4.00 0.70
CA ARG A 173 10.28 -4.95 1.65
C ARG A 173 9.24 -5.63 2.54
N LEU A 174 8.23 -4.89 3.03
CA LEU A 174 7.14 -5.48 3.82
C LEU A 174 6.31 -6.46 2.98
N LEU A 175 6.01 -6.13 1.74
CA LEU A 175 5.27 -7.01 0.83
C LEU A 175 6.08 -8.27 0.48
N GLU A 176 7.41 -8.17 0.31
CA GLU A 176 8.28 -9.32 0.10
C GLU A 176 8.32 -10.22 1.32
N TRP A 177 8.48 -9.64 2.51
CA TRP A 177 8.35 -10.39 3.75
C TRP A 177 7.01 -11.13 3.81
N PHE A 178 5.90 -10.46 3.50
CA PHE A 178 4.57 -11.06 3.50
C PHE A 178 4.43 -12.18 2.46
N TYR A 179 5.01 -12.03 1.27
CA TYR A 179 5.03 -13.09 0.25
C TYR A 179 5.63 -14.39 0.79
N HIS A 180 6.72 -14.30 1.51
CA HIS A 180 7.39 -15.47 2.08
C HIS A 180 6.69 -16.07 3.30
N HIS A 181 5.89 -15.27 4.02
CA HIS A 181 5.22 -15.70 5.26
C HIS A 181 3.70 -15.91 5.12
N LYS A 182 3.14 -15.73 3.93
CA LYS A 182 1.69 -15.76 3.68
C LYS A 182 1.01 -17.07 4.10
N ASP A 183 1.74 -18.17 4.15
CA ASP A 183 1.24 -19.50 4.48
C ASP A 183 1.63 -19.96 5.90
N ASP A 184 2.32 -19.14 6.71
CA ASP A 184 2.81 -19.50 8.05
C ASP A 184 1.68 -19.77 9.05
N ASN A 185 0.52 -19.14 8.85
CA ASN A 185 -0.65 -19.31 9.68
C ASN A 185 -1.95 -18.93 8.94
N PRO A 186 -3.12 -19.37 9.42
CA PRO A 186 -4.40 -19.13 8.74
C PRO A 186 -4.76 -17.64 8.61
N TYR A 187 -4.28 -16.77 9.50
CA TYR A 187 -4.58 -15.33 9.45
C TYR A 187 -3.83 -14.66 8.28
N LEU A 188 -2.55 -14.98 8.08
CA LEU A 188 -1.77 -14.47 6.95
C LEU A 188 -2.29 -15.01 5.62
N ALA A 189 -2.66 -16.30 5.56
CA ALA A 189 -3.28 -16.89 4.39
C ALA A 189 -4.62 -16.20 4.04
N PHE A 190 -5.40 -15.84 5.05
CA PHE A 190 -6.65 -15.10 4.86
C PHE A 190 -6.41 -13.67 4.33
N ILE A 191 -5.42 -12.95 4.88
CA ILE A 191 -5.02 -11.62 4.40
C ILE A 191 -4.56 -11.70 2.94
N TRP A 192 -3.76 -12.71 2.59
CA TRP A 192 -3.31 -12.95 1.21
C TRP A 192 -4.49 -13.10 0.25
N LYS A 193 -5.43 -14.00 0.57
CA LYS A 193 -6.63 -14.21 -0.24
C LYS A 193 -7.43 -12.92 -0.39
N THR A 194 -7.65 -12.21 0.71
CA THR A 194 -8.43 -10.96 0.71
C THR A 194 -7.80 -9.87 -0.15
N MET A 195 -6.47 -9.72 -0.13
CA MET A 195 -5.76 -8.77 -0.98
C MET A 195 -5.73 -9.22 -2.45
N ALA A 196 -5.73 -10.53 -2.73
CA ALA A 196 -5.85 -11.06 -4.09
C ALA A 196 -7.24 -10.80 -4.70
N ASP A 197 -8.27 -10.73 -3.86
CA ASP A 197 -9.66 -10.45 -4.23
C ASP A 197 -9.99 -8.93 -4.11
N CYS A 198 -8.98 -8.06 -4.01
CA CYS A 198 -9.17 -6.62 -3.90
C CYS A 198 -9.93 -6.05 -5.08
N SER A 199 -11.02 -5.32 -4.80
CA SER A 199 -11.92 -4.75 -5.83
C SER A 199 -11.68 -3.27 -6.11
N THR A 200 -10.72 -2.64 -5.43
CA THR A 200 -10.40 -1.21 -5.60
C THR A 200 -9.20 -1.00 -6.52
N GLY A 201 -9.16 0.14 -7.23
CA GLY A 201 -7.99 0.55 -8.03
C GLY A 201 -7.65 -0.34 -9.22
N LEU A 202 -8.63 -1.00 -9.83
CA LEU A 202 -8.41 -1.88 -10.99
C LEU A 202 -7.81 -1.14 -12.20
N LYS A 203 -7.87 0.20 -12.22
CA LYS A 203 -7.26 1.05 -13.25
C LYS A 203 -5.86 1.57 -12.85
N ARG A 204 -5.32 1.15 -11.70
CA ARG A 204 -3.96 1.47 -11.22
C ARG A 204 -2.95 0.43 -11.67
N ILE A 205 -2.16 -0.13 -10.78
CA ILE A 205 -1.17 -1.18 -11.12
C ILE A 205 -1.81 -2.35 -11.89
N PRO A 206 -3.03 -2.85 -11.55
CA PRO A 206 -3.67 -3.92 -12.33
C PRO A 206 -3.80 -3.62 -13.83
N ALA A 207 -4.02 -2.35 -14.21
CA ALA A 207 -4.09 -1.94 -15.62
C ALA A 207 -2.73 -1.82 -16.32
N ALA A 208 -1.64 -1.98 -15.59
CA ALA A 208 -0.27 -1.88 -16.11
C ALA A 208 0.41 -3.24 -16.28
N ILE A 209 -0.08 -4.29 -15.63
CA ILE A 209 0.51 -5.64 -15.70
C ILE A 209 -0.02 -6.42 -16.90
N PRO A 210 0.71 -7.45 -17.39
CA PRO A 210 0.22 -8.36 -18.42
C PRO A 210 -1.09 -9.05 -18.01
N ALA A 211 -1.99 -9.29 -18.95
CA ALA A 211 -3.28 -9.94 -18.69
C ALA A 211 -3.15 -11.36 -18.12
N SER A 212 -2.01 -12.03 -18.31
CA SER A 212 -1.70 -13.34 -17.75
C SER A 212 -1.18 -13.30 -16.32
N ALA A 213 -0.77 -12.12 -15.82
CA ALA A 213 -0.30 -11.94 -14.45
C ALA A 213 -1.49 -11.71 -13.50
N ARG A 214 -1.27 -12.00 -12.21
CA ARG A 214 -2.21 -11.71 -11.12
C ARG A 214 -1.54 -10.75 -10.15
N ILE A 215 -2.34 -10.04 -9.36
CA ILE A 215 -1.82 -9.12 -8.35
C ILE A 215 -2.53 -9.33 -7.01
N VAL A 216 -1.75 -9.22 -5.94
CA VAL A 216 -2.18 -9.17 -4.55
C VAL A 216 -1.82 -7.79 -4.06
N HIS A 217 -2.81 -6.89 -3.85
CA HIS A 217 -2.49 -5.47 -3.66
C HIS A 217 -3.41 -4.74 -2.69
N LYS A 218 -2.96 -3.54 -2.27
CA LYS A 218 -3.77 -2.58 -1.50
C LYS A 218 -3.60 -1.18 -2.05
N THR A 219 -4.73 -0.52 -2.28
CA THR A 219 -4.80 0.87 -2.75
C THR A 219 -4.94 1.87 -1.61
N GLY A 220 -4.53 3.12 -1.86
CA GLY A 220 -4.82 4.28 -1.02
C GLY A 220 -5.29 5.45 -1.86
N THR A 221 -6.28 6.19 -1.37
CA THR A 221 -6.77 7.41 -2.01
C THR A 221 -6.93 8.48 -0.95
N GLY A 222 -6.34 9.64 -1.19
CA GLY A 222 -6.38 10.79 -0.31
C GLY A 222 -7.67 11.58 -0.43
N PHE A 223 -7.74 12.66 0.33
CA PHE A 223 -8.88 13.56 0.32
C PHE A 223 -8.86 14.44 -0.95
N PRO A 224 -10.03 14.95 -1.37
CA PRO A 224 -10.10 15.91 -2.48
C PRO A 224 -9.19 17.12 -2.25
N SER A 225 -8.55 17.61 -3.30
CA SER A 225 -7.75 18.84 -3.33
C SER A 225 -8.06 19.63 -4.61
N PRO A 226 -7.67 20.90 -4.69
CA PRO A 226 -7.86 21.69 -5.92
C PRO A 226 -7.20 21.07 -7.16
N GLU A 227 -6.12 20.33 -6.98
CA GLU A 227 -5.35 19.67 -8.05
C GLU A 227 -5.82 18.22 -8.32
N GLY A 228 -6.94 17.78 -7.73
CA GLY A 228 -7.45 16.41 -7.86
C GLY A 228 -7.67 15.77 -6.48
N VAL A 229 -6.82 14.82 -6.09
CA VAL A 229 -6.79 14.27 -4.72
C VAL A 229 -5.40 14.40 -4.14
N GLN A 230 -5.31 14.47 -2.80
CA GLN A 230 -4.03 14.61 -2.08
C GLN A 230 -3.02 13.52 -2.41
N ALA A 231 -3.48 12.30 -2.70
CA ALA A 231 -2.65 11.19 -3.14
C ALA A 231 -3.50 10.11 -3.79
N MET A 232 -2.92 9.39 -4.75
CA MET A 232 -3.37 8.07 -5.18
C MET A 232 -2.19 7.12 -5.07
N ASN A 233 -2.41 5.98 -4.46
CA ASN A 233 -1.37 5.01 -4.17
C ASN A 233 -1.84 3.61 -4.54
N ASP A 234 -0.89 2.76 -4.86
CA ASP A 234 -1.11 1.33 -5.03
C ASP A 234 0.19 0.59 -4.73
N ALA A 235 0.10 -0.53 -4.01
CA ALA A 235 1.26 -1.35 -3.70
C ALA A 235 0.85 -2.83 -3.65
N GLY A 236 1.66 -3.70 -4.25
CA GLY A 236 1.28 -5.10 -4.36
C GLY A 236 2.36 -6.02 -4.90
N ILE A 237 2.00 -7.29 -4.92
CA ILE A 237 2.80 -8.43 -5.35
C ILE A 237 2.23 -8.94 -6.66
N ILE A 238 3.02 -8.90 -7.72
CA ILE A 238 2.65 -9.37 -9.06
C ILE A 238 3.12 -10.82 -9.20
N LEU A 239 2.20 -11.72 -9.52
CA LEU A 239 2.46 -13.13 -9.73
C LEU A 239 2.50 -13.40 -11.24
N MET A 240 3.64 -13.86 -11.74
CA MET A 240 3.85 -14.17 -13.15
C MET A 240 3.48 -15.62 -13.47
N PRO A 241 3.06 -15.93 -14.73
CA PRO A 241 2.68 -17.28 -15.12
C PRO A 241 3.79 -18.33 -15.00
N ASP A 242 5.05 -17.89 -15.03
CA ASP A 242 6.22 -18.75 -14.87
C ASP A 242 6.54 -19.10 -13.41
N GLY A 243 5.70 -18.65 -12.47
CA GLY A 243 5.89 -18.83 -11.02
C GLY A 243 6.80 -17.81 -10.36
N SER A 244 7.42 -16.90 -11.12
CA SER A 244 8.16 -15.78 -10.54
C SER A 244 7.23 -14.70 -10.02
N HIS A 245 7.76 -13.79 -9.19
CA HIS A 245 7.01 -12.63 -8.70
C HIS A 245 7.84 -11.36 -8.80
N ALA A 246 7.15 -10.24 -8.75
CA ALA A 246 7.75 -8.93 -8.58
C ALA A 246 6.88 -8.11 -7.60
N ILE A 247 7.48 -7.20 -6.86
CA ILE A 247 6.78 -6.36 -5.92
C ILE A 247 6.91 -4.92 -6.34
N VAL A 248 5.82 -4.19 -6.30
CA VAL A 248 5.76 -2.81 -6.78
C VAL A 248 5.03 -1.94 -5.77
N ALA A 249 5.52 -0.72 -5.59
CA ALA A 249 4.82 0.33 -4.85
C ALA A 249 4.88 1.64 -5.64
N VAL A 250 3.74 2.32 -5.74
CA VAL A 250 3.60 3.63 -6.35
C VAL A 250 2.83 4.52 -5.38
N PHE A 251 3.47 5.59 -4.93
CA PHE A 251 2.91 6.61 -4.05
C PHE A 251 3.00 7.97 -4.73
N THR A 252 1.94 8.77 -4.64
CA THR A 252 1.89 10.09 -5.27
C THR A 252 1.45 11.17 -4.29
N THR A 253 1.70 12.43 -4.67
CA THR A 253 1.08 13.61 -4.07
C THR A 253 0.33 14.36 -5.17
N HIS A 254 -0.89 14.82 -4.86
CA HIS A 254 -1.73 15.61 -5.80
C HIS A 254 -1.97 14.90 -7.15
N SER A 255 -2.33 13.61 -7.10
CA SER A 255 -2.57 12.83 -8.31
C SER A 255 -3.90 13.18 -8.97
N PRO A 256 -3.92 13.46 -10.28
CA PRO A 256 -5.15 13.79 -11.00
C PRO A 256 -5.99 12.57 -11.35
N SER A 257 -5.40 11.36 -11.48
CA SER A 257 -6.13 10.18 -11.94
C SER A 257 -5.46 8.83 -11.58
N GLU A 258 -6.25 7.76 -11.63
CA GLU A 258 -5.74 6.38 -11.52
C GLU A 258 -4.82 5.98 -12.68
N ALA A 259 -5.02 6.59 -13.87
CA ALA A 259 -4.21 6.32 -15.05
C ALA A 259 -2.75 6.76 -14.87
N GLU A 260 -2.49 7.77 -14.04
CA GLU A 260 -1.13 8.19 -13.69
C GLU A 260 -0.37 7.06 -12.97
N ILE A 261 -1.02 6.39 -12.00
CA ILE A 261 -0.42 5.23 -11.30
C ILE A 261 -0.09 4.11 -12.28
N ALA A 262 -1.00 3.81 -13.21
CA ALA A 262 -0.76 2.81 -14.25
C ALA A 262 0.39 3.21 -15.19
N SER A 263 0.53 4.49 -15.53
CA SER A 263 1.63 4.99 -16.36
C SER A 263 2.97 4.84 -15.65
N ILE A 264 3.07 5.28 -14.40
CA ILE A 264 4.30 5.13 -13.59
C ILE A 264 4.69 3.64 -13.45
N ALA A 265 3.72 2.77 -13.18
CA ALA A 265 3.97 1.34 -13.07
C ALA A 265 4.47 0.74 -14.40
N ARG A 266 3.90 1.12 -15.56
CA ARG A 266 4.38 0.65 -16.87
C ARG A 266 5.82 1.08 -17.14
N GLU A 267 6.19 2.31 -16.82
CA GLU A 267 7.57 2.80 -16.99
C GLU A 267 8.55 1.96 -16.16
N LEU A 268 8.18 1.61 -14.91
CA LEU A 268 8.99 0.72 -14.08
C LEU A 268 9.10 -0.67 -14.74
N PHE A 269 8.00 -1.24 -15.23
CA PHE A 269 7.99 -2.58 -15.85
C PHE A 269 8.79 -2.61 -17.16
N GLU A 270 8.70 -1.57 -17.99
CA GLU A 270 9.48 -1.44 -19.20
C GLU A 270 10.98 -1.35 -18.92
N LYS A 271 11.36 -0.54 -17.94
CA LYS A 271 12.74 -0.32 -17.53
C LYS A 271 13.38 -1.59 -16.95
N TYR A 272 12.58 -2.45 -16.29
CA TYR A 272 13.07 -3.65 -15.58
C TYR A 272 12.66 -4.98 -16.22
N GLY A 273 12.12 -4.94 -17.45
CA GLY A 273 11.91 -6.15 -18.24
C GLY A 273 10.82 -7.08 -17.74
N LEU A 274 9.73 -6.52 -17.15
CA LEU A 274 8.51 -7.26 -16.82
C LEU A 274 7.51 -7.23 -17.99
N ARG A 275 7.96 -7.64 -19.17
CA ARG A 275 7.09 -7.76 -20.35
C ARG A 275 6.67 -9.20 -20.56
#